data_5a568bc59d21662c29832b6ec4908f76
#
_entry.id   5a568bc59d21662c29832b6ec4908f76
#
_cell.length_a   1.000
_cell.length_b   1.000
_cell.length_c   1.000
_cell.angle_alpha   90.00
_cell.angle_beta   90.00
_cell.angle_gamma   90.00
#
_symmetry.space_group_name_H-M   'P 1'
#
loop_
_entity.id
_entity.type
_entity.pdbx_description
1 polymer ?
#
loop_
_entity_poly.entity_id
_entity_poly.type
_entity_poly.pdbx_seq_one_letter_code
_entity_poly.pdbx_strand_id
1 'polypeptide(L)'
;HYDTVDGSVGADDNASGLATMLESARILKSVPLERTVEFVALDMEETQHDGKALVGSEYFVSDIASTTSYVGVINLETVGYTSGPGTQIVLPGFETLFPDIYHHLWEQDFPGNSLVVISRSDSNFLSDTIRNSAGKYLPDLDILGLQLPDGLPIPSDLLRSDHASFWSANIPAVMVTDTADFRNPHYHSKHDTPETLDYDFLRKITNVLTFSVATSLVS
;
A
#
# COMPACT_ATOMS: atom_id res chain seq x y z
N HIS A 1 7.82 3.95 -3.89
CA HIS A 1 8.84 4.94 -4.33
C HIS A 1 10.13 4.81 -3.54
N TYR A 2 11.22 5.46 -3.99
CA TYR A 2 12.51 5.42 -3.30
C TYR A 2 13.04 6.80 -2.90
N ASP A 3 12.37 7.86 -3.30
CA ASP A 3 12.62 9.20 -2.78
C ASP A 3 11.98 9.40 -1.40
N THR A 4 12.35 10.47 -0.72
CA THR A 4 11.81 10.86 0.59
C THR A 4 11.86 12.39 0.70
N VAL A 5 11.04 12.97 1.57
CA VAL A 5 11.03 14.42 1.81
C VAL A 5 12.33 14.90 2.43
N ASP A 6 12.68 16.15 2.18
CA ASP A 6 13.85 16.79 2.78
C ASP A 6 13.82 16.69 4.31
N GLY A 7 14.88 16.10 4.87
CA GLY A 7 15.07 15.99 6.31
C GLY A 7 14.46 14.73 6.95
N SER A 8 13.76 13.88 6.18
CA SER A 8 13.39 12.53 6.61
C SER A 8 14.53 11.54 6.36
N VAL A 9 14.56 10.45 7.13
CA VAL A 9 15.41 9.28 6.86
C VAL A 9 14.71 8.30 5.91
N GLY A 10 13.36 8.31 5.91
CA GLY A 10 12.56 7.54 4.96
C GLY A 10 12.55 6.04 5.22
N ALA A 11 12.60 5.61 6.49
CA ALA A 11 12.64 4.19 6.81
C ALA A 11 11.31 3.50 6.56
N ASP A 12 10.22 4.11 7.01
CA ASP A 12 8.87 3.66 6.72
C ASP A 12 8.42 4.22 5.36
N ASP A 13 8.68 5.48 5.13
CA ASP A 13 8.30 6.23 3.95
C ASP A 13 9.50 6.53 3.02
N ASN A 14 9.88 5.65 2.06
CA ASN A 14 9.17 4.41 1.74
C ASN A 14 10.16 3.23 1.59
N ALA A 15 11.25 3.22 2.40
CA ALA A 15 12.20 2.09 2.36
C ALA A 15 11.56 0.77 2.82
N SER A 16 10.48 0.81 3.63
CA SER A 16 9.71 -0.36 4.03
C SER A 16 9.03 -1.03 2.82
N GLY A 17 8.42 -0.22 1.94
CA GLY A 17 7.83 -0.68 0.68
C GLY A 17 8.89 -1.25 -0.26
N LEU A 18 10.03 -0.57 -0.41
CA LEU A 18 11.15 -1.08 -1.23
C LEU A 18 11.70 -2.40 -0.72
N ALA A 19 11.89 -2.55 0.58
CA ALA A 19 12.39 -3.79 1.18
C ALA A 19 11.41 -4.95 0.93
N THR A 20 10.12 -4.71 1.11
CA THR A 20 9.05 -5.66 0.78
C THR A 20 9.08 -6.08 -0.69
N MET A 21 9.18 -5.11 -1.59
CA MET A 21 9.24 -5.35 -3.04
C MET A 21 10.49 -6.18 -3.41
N LEU A 22 11.66 -5.79 -2.93
CA LEU A 22 12.93 -6.46 -3.26
C LEU A 22 12.97 -7.89 -2.72
N GLU A 23 12.49 -8.14 -1.51
CA GLU A 23 12.43 -9.48 -0.93
C GLU A 23 11.40 -10.35 -1.66
N SER A 24 10.25 -9.80 -2.04
CA SER A 24 9.27 -10.49 -2.89
C SER A 24 9.88 -10.87 -4.24
N ALA A 25 10.64 -9.97 -4.88
CA ALA A 25 11.34 -10.24 -6.12
C ALA A 25 12.36 -11.36 -5.98
N ARG A 26 13.13 -11.35 -4.87
CA ARG A 26 14.12 -12.38 -4.58
C ARG A 26 13.49 -13.76 -4.45
N ILE A 27 12.34 -13.87 -3.81
CA ILE A 27 11.61 -15.13 -3.62
C ILE A 27 10.97 -15.57 -4.94
N LEU A 28 10.24 -14.68 -5.62
CA LEU A 28 9.50 -14.99 -6.83
C LEU A 28 10.39 -15.35 -8.03
N LYS A 29 11.65 -14.91 -8.03
CA LYS A 29 12.64 -15.30 -9.06
C LYS A 29 12.76 -16.82 -9.24
N SER A 30 12.50 -17.59 -8.19
CA SER A 30 12.61 -19.06 -8.21
C SER A 30 11.26 -19.78 -8.36
N VAL A 31 10.17 -19.02 -8.48
CA VAL A 31 8.82 -19.56 -8.63
C VAL A 31 8.44 -19.53 -10.12
N PRO A 32 7.99 -20.67 -10.70
CA PRO A 32 7.47 -20.65 -12.06
C PRO A 32 6.13 -19.89 -12.07
N LEU A 33 6.10 -18.74 -12.75
CA LEU A 33 4.93 -17.91 -12.91
C LEU A 33 4.42 -17.97 -14.34
N GLU A 34 3.11 -18.01 -14.54
CA GLU A 34 2.51 -18.02 -15.88
C GLU A 34 2.45 -16.62 -16.51
N ARG A 35 2.56 -15.56 -15.69
CA ARG A 35 2.54 -14.16 -16.11
C ARG A 35 3.80 -13.46 -15.65
N THR A 36 4.18 -12.42 -16.37
CA THR A 36 5.27 -11.55 -15.96
C THR A 36 4.89 -10.72 -14.75
N VAL A 37 5.78 -10.66 -13.79
CA VAL A 37 5.73 -9.72 -12.66
C VAL A 37 6.85 -8.70 -12.85
N GLU A 38 6.50 -7.44 -12.90
CA GLU A 38 7.43 -6.32 -12.98
C GLU A 38 7.55 -5.67 -11.61
N PHE A 39 8.77 -5.42 -11.18
CA PHE A 39 9.08 -4.72 -9.93
C PHE A 39 9.62 -3.34 -10.26
N VAL A 40 8.90 -2.32 -9.87
CA VAL A 40 9.21 -0.94 -10.24
C VAL A 40 9.43 -0.10 -8.98
N ALA A 41 10.60 0.53 -8.88
CA ALA A 41 10.88 1.54 -7.88
C ALA A 41 10.76 2.92 -8.53
N LEU A 42 9.78 3.70 -8.11
CA LEU A 42 9.48 5.01 -8.66
C LEU A 42 10.24 6.11 -7.92
N ASP A 43 10.51 7.20 -8.60
CA ASP A 43 11.13 8.41 -8.05
C ASP A 43 10.11 9.56 -8.07
N MET A 44 10.40 10.63 -7.33
CA MET A 44 9.61 11.87 -7.34
C MET A 44 8.12 11.65 -7.00
N GLU A 45 7.83 10.72 -6.09
CA GLU A 45 6.51 10.54 -5.49
C GLU A 45 6.20 11.71 -4.59
N GLU A 46 7.15 12.08 -3.74
CA GLU A 46 7.07 13.14 -2.77
C GLU A 46 6.90 14.53 -3.41
N THR A 47 6.25 15.44 -2.68
CA THR A 47 6.06 16.81 -3.18
C THR A 47 7.39 17.51 -3.41
N GLN A 48 7.66 17.82 -4.66
CA GLN A 48 8.87 18.49 -5.11
C GLN A 48 8.85 19.99 -4.78
N HIS A 49 9.99 20.66 -4.89
CA HIS A 49 10.13 22.09 -4.63
C HIS A 49 9.20 23.00 -5.48
N ASP A 50 8.74 22.53 -6.64
CA ASP A 50 7.77 23.21 -7.49
C ASP A 50 6.30 22.90 -7.13
N GLY A 51 6.07 22.15 -6.08
CA GLY A 51 4.75 21.78 -5.57
C GLY A 51 4.09 20.61 -6.29
N LYS A 52 4.81 19.89 -7.16
CA LYS A 52 4.30 18.68 -7.81
C LYS A 52 4.67 17.45 -7.01
N ALA A 53 3.78 16.48 -6.97
CA ALA A 53 3.98 15.14 -6.44
C ALA A 53 3.65 14.09 -7.51
N LEU A 54 3.98 12.84 -7.29
CA LEU A 54 3.67 11.69 -8.17
C LEU A 54 4.27 11.80 -9.58
N VAL A 55 5.30 12.62 -9.78
CA VAL A 55 5.87 12.93 -11.10
C VAL A 55 6.44 11.67 -11.76
N GLY A 56 7.09 10.81 -10.98
CA GLY A 56 7.69 9.57 -11.48
C GLY A 56 6.64 8.57 -11.95
N SER A 57 5.59 8.37 -11.17
CA SER A 57 4.50 7.47 -11.56
C SER A 57 3.68 8.01 -12.73
N GLU A 58 3.42 9.31 -12.81
CA GLU A 58 2.77 9.93 -13.96
C GLU A 58 3.58 9.72 -15.24
N TYR A 59 4.90 9.94 -15.17
CA TYR A 59 5.79 9.69 -16.30
C TYR A 59 5.81 8.21 -16.70
N PHE A 60 5.99 7.31 -15.74
CA PHE A 60 5.99 5.87 -15.97
C PHE A 60 4.70 5.41 -16.65
N VAL A 61 3.55 5.80 -16.11
CA VAL A 61 2.24 5.46 -16.68
C VAL A 61 2.08 6.01 -18.09
N SER A 62 2.53 7.23 -18.37
CA SER A 62 2.44 7.83 -19.71
C SER A 62 3.26 7.08 -20.75
N ASP A 63 4.41 6.52 -20.36
CA ASP A 63 5.28 5.74 -21.22
C ASP A 63 4.70 4.36 -21.55
N ILE A 64 4.14 3.68 -20.55
CA ILE A 64 3.62 2.33 -20.67
C ILE A 64 2.18 2.22 -21.17
N ALA A 65 1.35 3.25 -20.98
CA ALA A 65 -0.10 3.18 -21.21
C ALA A 65 -0.48 2.76 -22.64
N SER A 66 0.39 3.00 -23.62
CA SER A 66 0.16 2.62 -25.02
C SER A 66 0.78 1.28 -25.43
N THR A 67 1.65 0.71 -24.61
CA THR A 67 2.50 -0.43 -24.98
C THR A 67 2.30 -1.66 -24.12
N THR A 68 1.81 -1.51 -22.89
CA THR A 68 1.70 -2.59 -21.93
C THR A 68 0.30 -2.67 -21.34
N SER A 69 -0.23 -3.89 -21.24
CA SER A 69 -1.50 -4.16 -20.55
C SER A 69 -1.20 -4.80 -19.22
N TYR A 70 -1.36 -4.05 -18.14
CA TYR A 70 -1.27 -4.58 -16.78
C TYR A 70 -2.60 -5.19 -16.34
N VAL A 71 -2.54 -6.38 -15.76
CA VAL A 71 -3.70 -6.99 -15.10
C VAL A 71 -4.03 -6.25 -13.82
N GLY A 72 -2.99 -5.81 -13.10
CA GLY A 72 -3.14 -5.02 -11.89
C GLY A 72 -1.81 -4.58 -11.32
N VAL A 73 -1.86 -3.60 -10.43
CA VAL A 73 -0.71 -3.00 -9.74
C VAL A 73 -0.92 -3.08 -8.24
N ILE A 74 0.09 -3.49 -7.52
CA ILE A 74 0.14 -3.44 -6.05
C ILE A 74 1.15 -2.35 -5.68
N ASN A 75 0.65 -1.19 -5.28
CA ASN A 75 1.47 -0.09 -4.79
C ASN A 75 1.71 -0.26 -3.29
N LEU A 76 2.97 -0.16 -2.86
CA LEU A 76 3.38 -0.23 -1.47
C LEU A 76 3.71 1.17 -0.98
N GLU A 77 2.99 1.61 0.05
CA GLU A 77 3.11 2.95 0.62
C GLU A 77 3.16 2.86 2.13
N THR A 78 4.32 3.08 2.75
CA THR A 78 4.51 2.88 4.18
C THR A 78 3.91 1.55 4.67
N VAL A 79 4.72 0.55 4.96
CA VAL A 79 4.23 -0.80 5.32
C VAL A 79 4.99 -1.38 6.51
N GLY A 80 5.68 -0.55 7.28
CA GLY A 80 6.60 -1.00 8.31
C GLY A 80 6.24 -0.58 9.72
N TYR A 81 5.28 0.30 9.96
CA TYR A 81 5.01 0.85 11.29
C TYR A 81 3.76 0.26 11.93
N THR A 82 3.86 -0.08 13.21
CA THR A 82 2.71 -0.46 14.04
C THR A 82 2.68 0.34 15.33
N SER A 83 1.48 0.48 15.90
CA SER A 83 1.25 1.15 17.16
C SER A 83 0.08 0.53 17.93
N GLY A 84 0.00 0.86 19.23
CA GLY A 84 -0.97 0.28 20.15
C GLY A 84 -2.38 0.86 20.03
N PRO A 85 -3.28 0.49 20.96
CA PRO A 85 -4.64 1.03 21.03
C PRO A 85 -4.68 2.57 21.09
N GLY A 86 -5.73 3.17 20.54
CA GLY A 86 -5.96 4.61 20.53
C GLY A 86 -5.09 5.42 19.56
N THR A 87 -4.37 4.76 18.66
CA THR A 87 -3.40 5.45 17.80
C THR A 87 -3.83 5.56 16.34
N GLN A 88 -4.75 4.71 15.87
CA GLN A 88 -5.25 4.80 14.51
C GLN A 88 -6.24 5.93 14.36
N ILE A 89 -5.90 6.92 13.55
CA ILE A 89 -6.81 7.99 13.13
C ILE A 89 -7.57 7.54 11.89
N VAL A 90 -8.83 7.90 11.80
CA VAL A 90 -9.68 7.63 10.63
C VAL A 90 -10.19 8.95 10.03
N LEU A 91 -10.42 8.94 8.72
CA LEU A 91 -10.94 10.11 8.00
C LEU A 91 -12.36 10.48 8.46
N PRO A 92 -12.74 11.77 8.41
CA PRO A 92 -14.12 12.19 8.66
C PRO A 92 -15.10 11.45 7.73
N GLY A 93 -16.17 10.90 8.29
CA GLY A 93 -17.18 10.13 7.56
C GLY A 93 -16.80 8.67 7.30
N PHE A 94 -15.67 8.22 7.82
CA PHE A 94 -15.21 6.82 7.65
C PHE A 94 -16.25 5.82 8.19
N GLU A 95 -16.90 6.11 9.30
CA GLU A 95 -17.97 5.29 9.89
C GLU A 95 -19.19 5.14 8.98
N THR A 96 -19.42 6.10 8.10
CA THR A 96 -20.51 6.06 7.13
C THR A 96 -20.13 5.27 5.87
N LEU A 97 -18.89 5.41 5.42
CA LEU A 97 -18.40 4.74 4.21
C LEU A 97 -18.02 3.28 4.46
N PHE A 98 -17.47 2.98 5.64
CA PHE A 98 -16.93 1.68 6.02
C PHE A 98 -17.41 1.26 7.43
N PRO A 99 -18.74 1.11 7.65
CA PRO A 99 -19.30 0.89 8.99
C PRO A 99 -18.75 -0.38 9.68
N ASP A 100 -18.57 -1.47 8.93
CA ASP A 100 -18.09 -2.73 9.50
C ASP A 100 -16.60 -2.62 9.91
N ILE A 101 -15.78 -1.93 9.12
CA ILE A 101 -14.37 -1.70 9.45
C ILE A 101 -14.24 -0.74 10.62
N TYR A 102 -15.07 0.31 10.64
CA TYR A 102 -15.10 1.24 11.76
C TYR A 102 -15.47 0.53 13.07
N HIS A 103 -16.49 -0.33 13.05
CA HIS A 103 -16.91 -1.11 14.20
C HIS A 103 -15.81 -2.06 14.68
N HIS A 104 -15.13 -2.75 13.75
CA HIS A 104 -13.99 -3.61 14.04
C HIS A 104 -12.84 -2.84 14.73
N LEU A 105 -12.49 -1.66 14.24
CA LEU A 105 -11.47 -0.81 14.85
C LEU A 105 -11.94 -0.29 16.22
N TRP A 106 -13.20 0.11 16.33
CA TRP A 106 -13.77 0.64 17.57
C TRP A 106 -13.78 -0.40 18.70
N GLU A 107 -14.12 -1.65 18.42
CA GLU A 107 -14.10 -2.74 19.41
C GLU A 107 -12.72 -3.02 19.97
N GLN A 108 -11.67 -2.67 19.24
CA GLN A 108 -10.27 -2.86 19.61
C GLN A 108 -9.59 -1.56 20.10
N ASP A 109 -10.34 -0.48 20.30
CA ASP A 109 -9.81 0.85 20.66
C ASP A 109 -8.84 1.40 19.60
N PHE A 110 -9.19 1.30 18.31
CA PHE A 110 -8.45 1.86 17.19
C PHE A 110 -6.93 1.58 17.23
N PRO A 111 -6.50 0.32 17.22
CA PRO A 111 -5.07 -0.02 17.21
C PRO A 111 -4.45 0.26 15.84
N GLY A 112 -3.22 0.75 15.85
CA GLY A 112 -2.45 0.96 14.63
C GLY A 112 -1.63 -0.28 14.23
N ASN A 113 -2.25 -1.44 14.06
CA ASN A 113 -1.56 -2.71 13.82
C ASN A 113 -2.12 -3.54 12.65
N SER A 114 -3.10 -3.01 11.92
CA SER A 114 -3.66 -3.63 10.72
C SER A 114 -2.95 -3.14 9.45
N LEU A 115 -2.94 -3.95 8.41
CA LEU A 115 -2.60 -3.54 7.06
C LEU A 115 -3.86 -3.07 6.33
N VAL A 116 -3.79 -1.93 5.66
CA VAL A 116 -4.91 -1.41 4.87
C VAL A 116 -4.66 -1.64 3.40
N VAL A 117 -5.66 -2.15 2.68
CA VAL A 117 -5.64 -2.31 1.23
C VAL A 117 -6.78 -1.50 0.63
N ILE A 118 -6.44 -0.45 -0.09
CA ILE A 118 -7.41 0.47 -0.71
C ILE A 118 -7.56 0.12 -2.17
N SER A 119 -8.80 -0.07 -2.63
CA SER A 119 -9.12 -0.45 -4.01
C SER A 119 -10.33 0.29 -4.55
N ARG A 120 -10.40 0.40 -5.88
CA ARG A 120 -11.63 0.75 -6.61
C ARG A 120 -12.32 -0.53 -7.12
N SER A 121 -13.53 -0.41 -7.66
CA SER A 121 -14.30 -1.55 -8.18
C SER A 121 -13.55 -2.39 -9.20
N ASP A 122 -12.73 -1.75 -10.05
CA ASP A 122 -11.91 -2.41 -11.08
C ASP A 122 -10.72 -3.18 -10.52
N SER A 123 -10.33 -2.94 -9.28
CA SER A 123 -9.17 -3.55 -8.59
C SER A 123 -9.53 -4.31 -7.31
N ASN A 124 -10.81 -4.45 -6.98
CA ASN A 124 -11.26 -5.19 -5.79
C ASN A 124 -10.74 -6.64 -5.77
N PHE A 125 -10.57 -7.27 -6.93
CA PHE A 125 -10.01 -8.63 -7.02
C PHE A 125 -8.60 -8.74 -6.44
N LEU A 126 -7.78 -7.68 -6.54
CA LEU A 126 -6.45 -7.63 -5.93
C LEU A 126 -6.55 -7.56 -4.41
N SER A 127 -7.40 -6.68 -3.89
CA SER A 127 -7.68 -6.56 -2.45
C SER A 127 -8.20 -7.87 -1.86
N ASP A 128 -9.19 -8.49 -2.51
CA ASP A 128 -9.76 -9.75 -2.06
C ASP A 128 -8.73 -10.88 -2.10
N THR A 129 -7.87 -10.93 -3.11
CA THR A 129 -6.80 -11.92 -3.21
C THR A 129 -5.81 -11.79 -2.05
N ILE A 130 -5.38 -10.57 -1.72
CA ILE A 130 -4.46 -10.30 -0.60
C ILE A 130 -5.12 -10.71 0.73
N ARG A 131 -6.36 -10.31 0.96
CA ARG A 131 -7.11 -10.63 2.18
C ARG A 131 -7.36 -12.14 2.34
N ASN A 132 -7.73 -12.82 1.26
CA ASN A 132 -7.95 -14.27 1.27
C ASN A 132 -6.63 -15.03 1.53
N SER A 133 -5.53 -14.55 0.97
CA SER A 133 -4.19 -15.11 1.22
C SER A 133 -3.80 -14.96 2.69
N ALA A 134 -4.04 -13.79 3.28
CA ALA A 134 -3.79 -13.57 4.71
C ALA A 134 -4.65 -14.50 5.57
N GLY A 135 -5.96 -14.52 5.35
CA GLY A 135 -6.85 -15.38 6.13
C GLY A 135 -6.48 -16.86 6.08
N LYS A 136 -5.87 -17.32 4.98
CA LYS A 136 -5.43 -18.70 4.82
C LYS A 136 -4.08 -19.02 5.44
N TYR A 137 -3.10 -18.12 5.30
CA TYR A 137 -1.70 -18.40 5.60
C TYR A 137 -1.13 -17.60 6.78
N LEU A 138 -1.72 -16.46 7.11
CA LEU A 138 -1.28 -15.54 8.15
C LEU A 138 -2.48 -14.95 8.91
N PRO A 139 -3.32 -15.79 9.57
CA PRO A 139 -4.56 -15.34 10.19
C PRO A 139 -4.39 -14.35 11.34
N ASP A 140 -3.19 -14.17 11.82
CA ASP A 140 -2.80 -13.18 12.83
C ASP A 140 -2.36 -11.83 12.24
N LEU A 141 -2.39 -11.67 10.91
CA LEU A 141 -2.24 -10.38 10.24
C LEU A 141 -3.62 -9.81 9.91
N ASP A 142 -4.01 -8.77 10.64
CA ASP A 142 -5.27 -8.07 10.37
C ASP A 142 -5.15 -7.23 9.11
N ILE A 143 -6.04 -7.48 8.12
CA ILE A 143 -6.07 -6.74 6.84
C ILE A 143 -7.44 -6.14 6.61
N LEU A 144 -7.47 -4.81 6.56
CA LEU A 144 -8.66 -4.01 6.29
C LEU A 144 -8.74 -3.66 4.79
N GLY A 145 -9.77 -4.15 4.11
CA GLY A 145 -10.02 -3.84 2.70
C GLY A 145 -10.95 -2.65 2.54
N LEU A 146 -10.42 -1.48 2.19
CA LEU A 146 -11.21 -0.29 1.88
C LEU A 146 -11.57 -0.30 0.39
N GLN A 147 -12.71 -0.89 0.06
CA GLN A 147 -13.25 -0.91 -1.30
C GLN A 147 -14.06 0.37 -1.52
N LEU A 148 -13.50 1.31 -2.28
CA LEU A 148 -14.13 2.60 -2.53
C LEU A 148 -15.40 2.45 -3.34
N PRO A 149 -16.53 3.04 -2.90
CA PRO A 149 -17.78 2.96 -3.63
C PRO A 149 -17.71 3.77 -4.93
N ASP A 150 -18.28 3.22 -6.00
CA ASP A 150 -18.36 3.91 -7.29
C ASP A 150 -19.23 5.18 -7.22
N GLY A 151 -18.86 6.18 -8.02
CA GLY A 151 -19.63 7.41 -8.18
C GLY A 151 -19.50 8.42 -7.03
N LEU A 152 -18.73 8.13 -6.01
CA LEU A 152 -18.39 9.10 -4.98
C LEU A 152 -17.01 9.73 -5.26
N PRO A 153 -16.82 11.02 -4.89
CA PRO A 153 -15.50 11.62 -4.92
C PRO A 153 -14.54 10.87 -3.98
N ILE A 154 -13.37 10.54 -4.48
CA ILE A 154 -12.32 9.94 -3.65
C ILE A 154 -11.69 11.03 -2.79
N PRO A 155 -11.62 10.89 -1.46
CA PRO A 155 -10.90 11.82 -0.61
C PRO A 155 -9.44 11.99 -1.05
N SER A 156 -8.93 13.22 -1.01
CA SER A 156 -7.57 13.52 -1.45
C SER A 156 -6.50 12.72 -0.70
N ASP A 157 -6.74 12.44 0.57
CA ASP A 157 -5.82 11.62 1.38
C ASP A 157 -5.65 10.19 0.84
N LEU A 158 -6.64 9.68 0.11
CA LEU A 158 -6.58 8.36 -0.53
C LEU A 158 -6.02 8.41 -1.96
N LEU A 159 -5.45 9.54 -2.37
CA LEU A 159 -4.80 9.75 -3.67
C LEU A 159 -3.34 10.23 -3.53
N ARG A 160 -2.76 10.09 -2.33
CA ARG A 160 -1.45 10.64 -2.00
C ARG A 160 -0.27 9.73 -2.37
N SER A 161 -0.49 8.63 -3.10
CA SER A 161 0.59 7.74 -3.52
C SER A 161 0.46 7.32 -4.98
N ASP A 162 1.48 6.68 -5.50
CA ASP A 162 1.69 6.32 -6.92
C ASP A 162 0.51 5.58 -7.57
N HIS A 163 -0.28 4.80 -6.80
CA HIS A 163 -1.49 4.14 -7.30
C HIS A 163 -2.49 5.11 -7.97
N ALA A 164 -2.50 6.39 -7.56
CA ALA A 164 -3.38 7.39 -8.12
C ALA A 164 -3.08 7.66 -9.61
N SER A 165 -1.82 7.64 -10.01
CA SER A 165 -1.41 7.76 -11.41
C SER A 165 -1.93 6.61 -12.26
N PHE A 166 -1.86 5.38 -11.75
CA PHE A 166 -2.42 4.20 -12.42
C PHE A 166 -3.95 4.27 -12.52
N TRP A 167 -4.63 4.69 -11.45
CA TRP A 167 -6.08 4.91 -11.47
C TRP A 167 -6.50 5.96 -12.50
N SER A 168 -5.73 7.04 -12.64
CA SER A 168 -5.98 8.10 -13.61
C SER A 168 -5.89 7.59 -15.05
N ALA A 169 -5.07 6.59 -15.30
CA ALA A 169 -4.93 5.92 -16.59
C ALA A 169 -5.86 4.72 -16.77
N ASN A 170 -6.80 4.48 -15.84
CA ASN A 170 -7.69 3.32 -15.83
C ASN A 170 -6.95 1.97 -15.77
N ILE A 171 -5.80 1.93 -15.12
CA ILE A 171 -5.07 0.71 -14.82
C ILE A 171 -5.51 0.26 -13.42
N PRO A 172 -6.00 -0.99 -13.24
CA PRO A 172 -6.37 -1.50 -11.93
C PRO A 172 -5.18 -1.47 -10.96
N ALA A 173 -5.34 -0.82 -9.82
CA ALA A 173 -4.30 -0.70 -8.80
C ALA A 173 -4.89 -0.76 -7.40
N VAL A 174 -4.11 -1.23 -6.44
CA VAL A 174 -4.39 -1.11 -5.01
C VAL A 174 -3.25 -0.39 -4.31
N MET A 175 -3.58 0.41 -3.31
CA MET A 175 -2.61 0.91 -2.35
C MET A 175 -2.60 -0.01 -1.13
N VAL A 176 -1.43 -0.49 -0.77
CA VAL A 176 -1.19 -1.29 0.45
C VAL A 176 -0.39 -0.43 1.40
N THR A 177 -0.93 -0.16 2.59
CA THR A 177 -0.36 0.82 3.50
C THR A 177 -0.59 0.46 4.97
N ASP A 178 0.26 0.93 5.83
CA ASP A 178 0.03 0.98 7.27
C ASP A 178 -0.72 2.25 7.71
N THR A 179 -1.02 3.14 6.75
CA THR A 179 -1.74 4.41 6.90
C THR A 179 -0.90 5.65 7.25
N ALA A 180 0.42 5.59 7.13
CA ALA A 180 1.31 6.75 7.21
C ALA A 180 1.02 7.66 8.43
N ASP A 181 0.83 8.96 8.23
CA ASP A 181 0.55 9.97 9.25
C ASP A 181 -0.76 9.76 10.04
N PHE A 182 -1.65 8.89 9.58
CA PHE A 182 -2.84 8.48 10.37
C PHE A 182 -2.50 7.51 11.50
N ARG A 183 -1.23 7.09 11.62
CA ARG A 183 -0.75 6.14 12.62
C ARG A 183 0.66 6.47 13.11
N ASN A 184 1.56 6.79 12.16
CA ASN A 184 2.99 6.95 12.41
C ASN A 184 3.35 8.42 12.73
N PRO A 185 3.68 8.78 14.00
CA PRO A 185 4.05 10.14 14.35
C PRO A 185 5.45 10.55 13.84
N HIS A 186 6.18 9.62 13.23
CA HIS A 186 7.51 9.86 12.65
C HIS A 186 7.47 10.19 11.16
N TYR A 187 6.30 10.00 10.51
CA TYR A 187 6.09 10.26 9.09
C TYR A 187 6.62 11.64 8.70
N HIS A 188 7.33 11.72 7.57
CA HIS A 188 7.94 12.93 7.03
C HIS A 188 8.90 13.64 8.01
N SER A 189 9.58 12.91 8.87
CA SER A 189 10.49 13.50 9.84
C SER A 189 11.83 12.78 9.93
N LYS A 190 12.82 13.46 10.54
CA LYS A 190 14.13 12.84 10.84
C LYS A 190 14.06 11.65 11.81
N HIS A 191 12.89 11.38 12.37
CA HIS A 191 12.64 10.28 13.30
C HIS A 191 12.03 9.06 12.61
N ASP A 192 11.75 9.14 11.33
CA ASP A 192 11.39 7.97 10.52
C ASP A 192 12.63 7.13 10.24
N THR A 193 13.06 6.38 11.23
CA THR A 193 14.31 5.59 11.23
C THR A 193 14.05 4.09 11.31
N PRO A 194 15.00 3.24 10.87
CA PRO A 194 14.83 1.78 10.91
C PRO A 194 14.45 1.22 12.28
N GLU A 195 14.85 1.89 13.36
CA GLU A 195 14.57 1.48 14.74
C GLU A 195 13.08 1.63 15.13
N THR A 196 12.30 2.41 14.37
CA THR A 196 10.87 2.62 14.60
C THR A 196 9.99 1.56 13.94
N LEU A 197 10.56 0.74 13.04
CA LEU A 197 9.82 -0.25 12.26
C LEU A 197 9.53 -1.52 13.08
N ASP A 198 8.34 -2.09 12.83
CA ASP A 198 7.97 -3.44 13.25
C ASP A 198 8.36 -4.45 12.16
N TYR A 199 9.51 -5.08 12.34
CA TYR A 199 10.04 -6.05 11.37
C TYR A 199 9.24 -7.36 11.31
N ASP A 200 8.49 -7.73 12.34
CA ASP A 200 7.59 -8.88 12.26
C ASP A 200 6.36 -8.57 11.39
N PHE A 201 5.80 -7.39 11.56
CA PHE A 201 4.72 -6.87 10.71
C PHE A 201 5.17 -6.79 9.24
N LEU A 202 6.32 -6.16 8.98
CA LEU A 202 6.92 -6.04 7.64
C LEU A 202 7.14 -7.40 6.98
N ARG A 203 7.67 -8.37 7.75
CA ARG A 203 7.86 -9.76 7.29
C ARG A 203 6.54 -10.43 6.94
N LYS A 204 5.50 -10.26 7.74
CA LYS A 204 4.17 -10.80 7.47
C LYS A 204 3.58 -10.21 6.19
N ILE A 205 3.69 -8.90 5.99
CA ILE A 205 3.25 -8.21 4.76
C ILE A 205 3.99 -8.76 3.55
N THR A 206 5.31 -8.83 3.61
CA THR A 206 6.13 -9.40 2.53
C THR A 206 5.68 -10.82 2.16
N ASN A 207 5.42 -11.66 3.15
CA ASN A 207 4.97 -13.02 2.93
C ASN A 207 3.59 -13.06 2.25
N VAL A 208 2.60 -12.31 2.77
CA VAL A 208 1.25 -12.36 2.21
C VAL A 208 1.20 -11.83 0.79
N LEU A 209 1.92 -10.76 0.48
CA LEU A 209 1.98 -10.21 -0.87
C LEU A 209 2.68 -11.16 -1.83
N THR A 210 3.81 -11.74 -1.42
CA THR A 210 4.52 -12.74 -2.22
C THR A 210 3.65 -13.96 -2.52
N PHE A 211 2.92 -14.48 -1.53
CA PHE A 211 1.97 -15.58 -1.71
C PHE A 211 0.81 -15.19 -2.63
N SER A 212 0.25 -14.00 -2.47
CA SER A 212 -0.85 -13.52 -3.30
C SER A 212 -0.46 -13.47 -4.78
N VAL A 213 0.74 -12.95 -5.06
CA VAL A 213 1.29 -12.92 -6.43
C VAL A 213 1.54 -14.33 -6.94
N ALA A 214 2.22 -15.18 -6.17
CA ALA A 214 2.64 -16.51 -6.62
C ALA A 214 1.47 -17.47 -6.89
N THR A 215 0.37 -17.35 -6.14
CA THR A 215 -0.67 -18.39 -6.12
C THR A 215 -1.98 -18.01 -6.78
N SER A 216 -2.25 -16.73 -6.97
CA SER A 216 -3.59 -16.29 -7.39
C SER A 216 -3.58 -15.22 -8.48
N LEU A 217 -2.53 -14.44 -8.59
CA LEU A 217 -2.49 -13.34 -9.56
C LEU A 217 -1.73 -13.70 -10.84
N VAL A 218 -0.88 -14.71 -10.79
CA VAL A 218 -0.01 -15.12 -11.91
C VAL A 218 -0.03 -16.63 -12.18
N SER A 219 -1.00 -17.34 -11.60
CA SER A 219 -1.26 -18.75 -11.87
C SER A 219 -2.43 -18.92 -12.85
#